data_df510b5a31a590e32b6c950367a97020
#
_entry.id   df510b5a31a590e32b6c950367a97020
#
_cell.length_a   1.000
_cell.length_b   1.000
_cell.length_c   1.000
_cell.angle_alpha   90.00
_cell.angle_beta   90.00
_cell.angle_gamma   90.00
#
_symmetry.space_group_name_H-M   'P 1'
#
loop_
_entity.id
_entity.type
_entity.pdbx_description
1 polymer ?
#
loop_
_entity_poly.entity_id
_entity_poly.type
_entity_poly.pdbx_seq_one_letter_code
_entity_poly.pdbx_strand_id
1 'polypeptide(L)'
;MVLCLSVNSCKKNVQQPDILQPVVLPANATGIIQSNTDFAFDFLHSVLHNDNTPTNKLVSPLSIYIALSMLYNGANGATLDSIQYALRLNNAGAAYLNNTCKALLKQLPFSDNEVNLAIANSIWYDQSIQPLQSFLNINDSFYNAQVQGLNFSDPASVKIINNWVSSRTNGKITKILDQLASNLYLINAVYFKGTWKTAFDQSKTANAPFTTASGTSESVPFMSLTHTFNYLANDTAQMIQLPYGGGDFNMFVLLPGTNYTAIQLASFLNSGSFYSWQSRMDSMEIQLSVPKFQYSYSISNMQPELTDMGMGIAFTKSADLTRIYAQGGQVSQAIHKTWINVDETGTEAAAVTAIGIIATATRNNLMLVDHPFLYLIQEKSSGVLLFIGIVNDPAAS
;
A
#
# COMPACT_ATOMS: atom_id res chain seq x y z
N MET A 1 -20.80 -38.02 -50.09
CA MET A 1 -21.58 -37.45 -48.99
C MET A 1 -20.63 -37.16 -47.85
N VAL A 2 -20.09 -35.92 -47.83
CA VAL A 2 -19.06 -35.48 -46.87
C VAL A 2 -19.79 -34.67 -45.78
N LEU A 3 -19.72 -35.15 -44.57
CA LEU A 3 -20.34 -34.50 -43.41
C LEU A 3 -19.35 -33.49 -42.84
N CYS A 4 -19.61 -32.17 -43.00
CA CYS A 4 -18.87 -31.11 -42.33
C CYS A 4 -19.43 -30.96 -40.91
N LEU A 5 -18.62 -31.32 -39.91
CA LEU A 5 -18.89 -31.00 -38.52
C LEU A 5 -18.35 -29.59 -38.23
N SER A 6 -19.24 -28.64 -38.06
CA SER A 6 -18.91 -27.28 -37.58
C SER A 6 -18.71 -27.30 -36.06
N VAL A 7 -17.47 -27.06 -35.62
CA VAL A 7 -17.13 -26.88 -34.23
C VAL A 7 -17.47 -25.44 -33.84
N ASN A 8 -18.58 -25.23 -33.13
CA ASN A 8 -18.89 -23.95 -32.51
C ASN A 8 -18.00 -23.75 -31.26
N SER A 9 -16.96 -22.95 -31.42
CA SER A 9 -16.16 -22.45 -30.31
C SER A 9 -16.94 -21.35 -29.57
N CYS A 10 -17.50 -21.65 -28.43
CA CYS A 10 -18.04 -20.65 -27.52
C CYS A 10 -16.91 -19.83 -26.93
N LYS A 11 -16.58 -18.69 -27.55
CA LYS A 11 -15.82 -17.62 -26.89
C LYS A 11 -16.73 -17.05 -25.79
N LYS A 12 -16.43 -17.31 -24.52
CA LYS A 12 -16.96 -16.50 -23.42
C LYS A 12 -16.44 -15.08 -23.61
N ASN A 13 -17.29 -14.19 -24.12
CA ASN A 13 -17.08 -12.76 -24.01
C ASN A 13 -17.14 -12.42 -22.51
N VAL A 14 -15.99 -12.18 -21.91
CA VAL A 14 -15.92 -11.43 -20.66
C VAL A 14 -16.29 -10.01 -21.05
N GLN A 15 -17.53 -9.62 -20.84
CA GLN A 15 -17.95 -8.22 -20.94
C GLN A 15 -17.19 -7.44 -19.88
N GLN A 16 -16.24 -6.64 -20.33
CA GLN A 16 -15.63 -5.58 -19.52
C GLN A 16 -16.74 -4.58 -19.21
N PRO A 17 -16.94 -4.18 -17.95
CA PRO A 17 -17.94 -3.14 -17.65
C PRO A 17 -17.49 -1.82 -18.30
N ASP A 18 -18.28 -1.32 -19.24
CA ASP A 18 -18.00 -0.13 -20.06
C ASP A 18 -18.10 1.21 -19.29
N ILE A 19 -18.35 1.18 -17.99
CA ILE A 19 -18.44 2.38 -17.15
C ILE A 19 -17.66 2.13 -15.85
N LEU A 20 -16.57 2.86 -15.69
CA LEU A 20 -15.87 2.97 -14.40
C LEU A 20 -16.86 3.47 -13.35
N GLN A 21 -16.98 2.73 -12.26
CA GLN A 21 -17.84 3.11 -11.15
C GLN A 21 -16.97 3.49 -9.95
N PRO A 22 -17.23 4.63 -9.31
CA PRO A 22 -16.56 4.96 -8.06
C PRO A 22 -16.79 3.83 -7.04
N VAL A 23 -15.86 3.64 -6.13
CA VAL A 23 -15.99 2.63 -5.08
C VAL A 23 -17.21 2.94 -4.22
N VAL A 24 -18.22 2.08 -4.27
CA VAL A 24 -19.44 2.21 -3.47
C VAL A 24 -19.31 1.39 -2.19
N LEU A 25 -19.19 2.10 -1.09
CA LEU A 25 -19.02 1.50 0.22
C LEU A 25 -20.38 1.26 0.92
N PRO A 26 -20.46 0.27 1.84
CA PRO A 26 -21.63 0.10 2.71
C PRO A 26 -21.93 1.38 3.52
N ALA A 27 -23.19 1.60 3.88
CA ALA A 27 -23.64 2.83 4.55
C ALA A 27 -22.85 3.19 5.84
N ASN A 28 -22.30 2.20 6.54
CA ASN A 28 -21.54 2.38 7.78
C ASN A 28 -20.02 2.26 7.58
N ALA A 29 -19.54 2.33 6.35
CA ALA A 29 -18.10 2.18 6.05
C ALA A 29 -17.27 3.40 6.45
N THR A 30 -17.86 4.60 6.56
CA THR A 30 -17.12 5.84 6.86
C THR A 30 -16.26 5.70 8.11
N GLY A 31 -16.78 5.09 9.19
CA GLY A 31 -16.01 4.84 10.40
C GLY A 31 -14.84 3.87 10.20
N ILE A 32 -14.99 2.86 9.33
CA ILE A 32 -13.92 1.91 8.99
C ILE A 32 -12.85 2.57 8.11
N ILE A 33 -13.24 3.44 7.17
CA ILE A 33 -12.29 4.19 6.35
C ILE A 33 -11.49 5.18 7.21
N GLN A 34 -12.16 5.88 8.13
CA GLN A 34 -11.46 6.74 9.09
C GLN A 34 -10.48 5.93 9.95
N SER A 35 -10.92 4.78 10.49
CA SER A 35 -10.05 3.86 11.24
C SER A 35 -8.85 3.39 10.43
N ASN A 36 -9.04 3.07 9.15
CA ASN A 36 -7.95 2.70 8.24
C ASN A 36 -6.96 3.85 8.04
N THR A 37 -7.44 5.08 7.90
CA THR A 37 -6.56 6.25 7.73
C THR A 37 -5.81 6.58 9.02
N ASP A 38 -6.47 6.51 10.19
CA ASP A 38 -5.81 6.67 11.49
C ASP A 38 -4.74 5.59 11.69
N PHE A 39 -5.08 4.33 11.42
CA PHE A 39 -4.14 3.22 11.44
C PHE A 39 -2.93 3.47 10.51
N ALA A 40 -3.15 4.03 9.34
CA ALA A 40 -2.09 4.25 8.35
C ALA A 40 -1.00 5.19 8.88
N PHE A 41 -1.38 6.29 9.53
CA PHE A 41 -0.43 7.23 10.11
C PHE A 41 0.19 6.69 11.39
N ASP A 42 -0.58 6.05 12.26
CA ASP A 42 -0.05 5.43 13.49
C ASP A 42 0.96 4.33 13.17
N PHE A 43 0.71 3.52 12.12
CA PHE A 43 1.65 2.50 11.69
C PHE A 43 2.93 3.12 11.11
N LEU A 44 2.81 4.19 10.30
CA LEU A 44 3.97 4.94 9.82
C LEU A 44 4.80 5.48 11.00
N HIS A 45 4.17 6.08 12.00
CA HIS A 45 4.86 6.60 13.19
C HIS A 45 5.61 5.49 13.94
N SER A 46 4.99 4.33 14.09
CA SER A 46 5.63 3.19 14.73
C SER A 46 6.79 2.62 13.90
N VAL A 47 6.67 2.59 12.56
CA VAL A 47 7.80 2.23 11.67
C VAL A 47 8.97 3.19 11.87
N LEU A 48 8.70 4.51 11.91
CA LEU A 48 9.76 5.51 12.11
C LEU A 48 10.38 5.45 13.51
N HIS A 49 9.61 5.02 14.52
CA HIS A 49 10.12 4.79 15.88
C HIS A 49 11.07 3.59 15.94
N ASN A 50 10.70 2.50 15.26
CA ASN A 50 11.46 1.23 15.31
C ASN A 50 12.58 1.14 14.25
N ASP A 51 12.50 1.91 13.17
CA ASP A 51 13.51 2.00 12.12
C ASP A 51 13.86 3.46 11.82
N ASN A 52 14.83 4.00 12.56
CA ASN A 52 15.35 5.37 12.42
C ASN A 52 16.48 5.50 11.39
N THR A 53 16.73 4.46 10.59
CA THR A 53 17.76 4.51 9.54
C THR A 53 17.39 5.52 8.44
N PRO A 54 18.36 6.17 7.78
CA PRO A 54 18.09 7.13 6.71
C PRO A 54 17.78 6.44 5.36
N THR A 55 17.26 5.22 5.39
CA THR A 55 16.85 4.48 4.20
C THR A 55 15.44 4.88 3.76
N ASN A 56 15.11 4.61 2.50
CA ASN A 56 13.74 4.78 2.00
C ASN A 56 12.76 3.89 2.78
N LYS A 57 11.54 4.39 3.01
CA LYS A 57 10.48 3.65 3.69
C LYS A 57 9.27 3.55 2.78
N LEU A 58 8.60 2.41 2.81
CA LEU A 58 7.36 2.20 2.06
C LEU A 58 6.47 1.20 2.80
N VAL A 59 5.28 1.63 3.17
CA VAL A 59 4.28 0.77 3.77
C VAL A 59 3.00 0.79 2.95
N SER A 60 2.26 -0.31 2.95
CA SER A 60 0.90 -0.39 2.43
C SER A 60 -0.06 -0.57 3.61
N PRO A 61 -0.59 0.53 4.18
CA PRO A 61 -1.45 0.46 5.34
C PRO A 61 -2.72 -0.35 5.10
N LEU A 62 -3.36 -0.17 3.93
CA LEU A 62 -4.55 -0.95 3.57
C LEU A 62 -4.28 -2.46 3.60
N SER A 63 -3.13 -2.88 3.09
CA SER A 63 -2.70 -4.27 3.05
C SER A 63 -2.60 -4.87 4.45
N ILE A 64 -1.89 -4.18 5.34
CA ILE A 64 -1.71 -4.59 6.73
C ILE A 64 -3.06 -4.58 7.47
N TYR A 65 -3.86 -3.53 7.28
CA TYR A 65 -5.20 -3.40 7.88
C TYR A 65 -6.10 -4.59 7.51
N ILE A 66 -6.10 -5.01 6.23
CA ILE A 66 -6.85 -6.18 5.76
C ILE A 66 -6.33 -7.46 6.41
N ALA A 67 -5.02 -7.68 6.48
CA ALA A 67 -4.44 -8.85 7.12
C ALA A 67 -4.79 -8.94 8.61
N LEU A 68 -4.72 -7.81 9.32
CA LEU A 68 -5.13 -7.72 10.73
C LEU A 68 -6.64 -7.89 10.92
N SER A 69 -7.45 -7.43 9.96
CA SER A 69 -8.90 -7.67 9.96
C SER A 69 -9.24 -9.16 9.80
N MET A 70 -8.46 -9.91 9.03
CA MET A 70 -8.57 -11.37 8.96
C MET A 70 -8.25 -12.00 10.33
N LEU A 71 -7.16 -11.58 10.96
CA LEU A 71 -6.76 -12.05 12.28
C LEU A 71 -7.79 -11.69 13.37
N TYR A 72 -8.40 -10.51 13.30
CA TYR A 72 -9.46 -10.05 14.21
C TYR A 72 -10.62 -11.06 14.30
N ASN A 73 -11.00 -11.66 13.17
CA ASN A 73 -12.05 -12.69 13.14
C ASN A 73 -11.63 -14.00 13.84
N GLY A 74 -10.34 -14.21 14.01
CA GLY A 74 -9.77 -15.39 14.67
C GLY A 74 -9.45 -15.21 16.15
N ALA A 75 -9.50 -13.99 16.65
CA ALA A 75 -9.16 -13.61 18.01
C ALA A 75 -10.35 -13.64 18.97
N ASN A 76 -10.06 -13.75 20.26
CA ASN A 76 -11.05 -13.71 21.33
C ASN A 76 -10.51 -12.94 22.54
N GLY A 77 -11.40 -12.51 23.47
CA GLY A 77 -11.04 -11.85 24.72
C GLY A 77 -10.07 -10.68 24.54
N ALA A 78 -9.07 -10.56 25.42
CA ALA A 78 -8.10 -9.47 25.41
C ALA A 78 -7.28 -9.36 24.11
N THR A 79 -7.09 -10.47 23.39
CA THR A 79 -6.41 -10.46 22.08
C THR A 79 -7.30 -9.77 21.03
N LEU A 80 -8.59 -10.06 21.00
CA LEU A 80 -9.55 -9.39 20.14
C LEU A 80 -9.58 -7.88 20.42
N ASP A 81 -9.66 -7.51 21.71
CA ASP A 81 -9.69 -6.11 22.13
C ASP A 81 -8.41 -5.36 21.71
N SER A 82 -7.25 -6.01 21.80
CA SER A 82 -5.96 -5.42 21.41
C SER A 82 -5.87 -5.19 19.91
N ILE A 83 -6.35 -6.14 19.08
CA ILE A 83 -6.42 -5.98 17.62
C ILE A 83 -7.43 -4.88 17.25
N GLN A 84 -8.57 -4.85 17.92
CA GLN A 84 -9.59 -3.80 17.74
C GLN A 84 -9.01 -2.41 18.03
N TYR A 85 -8.24 -2.28 19.10
CA TYR A 85 -7.56 -1.05 19.47
C TYR A 85 -6.51 -0.65 18.42
N ALA A 86 -5.66 -1.58 18.00
CA ALA A 86 -4.65 -1.31 16.96
C ALA A 86 -5.28 -0.89 15.62
N LEU A 87 -6.38 -1.52 15.22
CA LEU A 87 -7.15 -1.18 14.02
C LEU A 87 -7.99 0.10 14.16
N ARG A 88 -8.00 0.76 15.33
CA ARG A 88 -8.82 1.98 15.60
C ARG A 88 -10.32 1.76 15.36
N LEU A 89 -10.82 0.57 15.64
CA LEU A 89 -12.21 0.18 15.36
C LEU A 89 -13.21 0.71 16.42
N ASN A 90 -13.28 1.93 16.75
CA ASN A 90 -14.19 2.61 17.69
C ASN A 90 -15.56 1.92 17.87
N ASN A 91 -15.60 0.71 18.46
CA ASN A 91 -16.79 -0.15 18.64
C ASN A 91 -17.49 -0.59 17.33
N ALA A 92 -16.86 -0.44 16.17
CA ALA A 92 -17.37 -1.02 14.94
C ALA A 92 -17.29 -2.56 15.03
N GLY A 93 -18.41 -3.22 14.94
CA GLY A 93 -18.45 -4.70 15.02
C GLY A 93 -17.83 -5.37 13.79
N ALA A 94 -17.46 -6.65 13.96
CA ALA A 94 -16.87 -7.47 12.89
C ALA A 94 -17.65 -7.42 11.56
N ALA A 95 -18.97 -7.33 11.61
CA ALA A 95 -19.80 -7.30 10.41
C ALA A 95 -19.53 -6.06 9.53
N TYR A 96 -19.37 -4.87 10.14
CA TYR A 96 -19.07 -3.65 9.38
C TYR A 96 -17.66 -3.68 8.81
N LEU A 97 -16.68 -4.14 9.60
CA LEU A 97 -15.30 -4.32 9.16
C LEU A 97 -15.24 -5.28 7.95
N ASN A 98 -15.81 -6.47 8.09
CA ASN A 98 -15.79 -7.51 7.06
C ASN A 98 -16.49 -7.04 5.77
N ASN A 99 -17.67 -6.40 5.87
CA ASN A 99 -18.38 -5.89 4.70
C ASN A 99 -17.62 -4.77 3.99
N THR A 100 -16.98 -3.87 4.74
CA THR A 100 -16.16 -2.80 4.16
C THR A 100 -14.93 -3.36 3.46
N CYS A 101 -14.20 -4.28 4.10
CA CYS A 101 -13.05 -4.95 3.47
C CYS A 101 -13.46 -5.69 2.20
N LYS A 102 -14.60 -6.42 2.22
CA LYS A 102 -15.16 -7.08 1.03
C LYS A 102 -15.45 -6.09 -0.10
N ALA A 103 -16.07 -4.96 0.22
CA ALA A 103 -16.40 -3.95 -0.79
C ALA A 103 -15.12 -3.36 -1.42
N LEU A 104 -14.12 -3.01 -0.60
CA LEU A 104 -12.83 -2.52 -1.08
C LEU A 104 -12.12 -3.55 -1.96
N LEU A 105 -11.97 -4.79 -1.49
CA LEU A 105 -11.30 -5.86 -2.24
C LEU A 105 -11.97 -6.18 -3.58
N LYS A 106 -13.30 -6.04 -3.64
CA LYS A 106 -14.08 -6.31 -4.85
C LYS A 106 -14.01 -5.16 -5.86
N GLN A 107 -13.92 -3.91 -5.42
CA GLN A 107 -14.15 -2.75 -6.28
C GLN A 107 -12.85 -2.01 -6.62
N LEU A 108 -11.90 -1.86 -5.68
CA LEU A 108 -10.65 -1.15 -5.93
C LEU A 108 -9.89 -1.61 -7.19
N PRO A 109 -9.77 -2.93 -7.49
CA PRO A 109 -9.07 -3.38 -8.69
C PRO A 109 -9.72 -2.98 -10.02
N PHE A 110 -10.96 -2.50 -9.99
CA PHE A 110 -11.76 -2.17 -11.18
C PHE A 110 -12.24 -0.71 -11.19
N SER A 111 -11.75 0.13 -10.30
CA SER A 111 -12.18 1.53 -10.22
C SER A 111 -11.53 2.41 -11.28
N ASP A 112 -10.39 2.00 -11.86
CA ASP A 112 -9.71 2.71 -12.94
C ASP A 112 -9.10 1.72 -13.94
N ASN A 113 -9.36 1.88 -15.24
CA ASN A 113 -8.87 0.98 -16.30
C ASN A 113 -7.37 1.13 -16.59
N GLU A 114 -6.77 2.26 -16.24
CA GLU A 114 -5.36 2.54 -16.44
C GLU A 114 -4.53 2.27 -15.18
N VAL A 115 -5.20 1.75 -14.13
CA VAL A 115 -4.57 1.34 -12.89
C VAL A 115 -4.75 -0.17 -12.70
N ASN A 116 -3.65 -0.88 -12.56
CA ASN A 116 -3.64 -2.30 -12.19
C ASN A 116 -3.30 -2.43 -10.70
N LEU A 117 -4.34 -2.59 -9.90
CA LEU A 117 -4.22 -2.84 -8.46
C LEU A 117 -4.59 -4.29 -8.17
N ALA A 118 -3.67 -5.05 -7.60
CA ALA A 118 -3.94 -6.38 -7.08
C ALA A 118 -3.69 -6.43 -5.58
N ILE A 119 -4.71 -6.82 -4.83
CA ILE A 119 -4.64 -7.07 -3.39
C ILE A 119 -4.96 -8.54 -3.18
N ALA A 120 -3.99 -9.32 -2.71
CA ALA A 120 -4.13 -10.74 -2.53
C ALA A 120 -3.86 -11.14 -1.09
N ASN A 121 -4.82 -11.89 -0.52
CA ASN A 121 -4.79 -12.35 0.85
C ASN A 121 -4.60 -13.86 0.90
N SER A 122 -3.82 -14.37 1.85
CA SER A 122 -3.69 -15.80 2.06
C SER A 122 -3.49 -16.17 3.51
N ILE A 123 -3.92 -17.39 3.83
CA ILE A 123 -3.70 -18.05 5.11
C ILE A 123 -3.01 -19.38 4.81
N TRP A 124 -1.80 -19.52 5.33
CA TRP A 124 -1.03 -20.76 5.23
C TRP A 124 -0.90 -21.35 6.63
N TYR A 125 -1.22 -22.61 6.77
CA TYR A 125 -1.13 -23.29 8.05
C TYR A 125 -0.45 -24.66 7.92
N ASP A 126 0.20 -25.09 9.00
CA ASP A 126 0.75 -26.44 9.02
C ASP A 126 -0.39 -27.46 8.96
N GLN A 127 -0.28 -28.44 8.08
CA GLN A 127 -1.34 -29.44 7.86
C GLN A 127 -1.61 -30.32 9.10
N SER A 128 -0.73 -30.30 10.11
CA SER A 128 -0.94 -30.98 11.39
C SER A 128 -1.98 -30.29 12.28
N ILE A 129 -2.31 -29.01 11.99
CA ILE A 129 -3.37 -28.26 12.68
C ILE A 129 -4.58 -28.12 11.75
N GLN A 130 -5.77 -28.03 12.36
CA GLN A 130 -7.00 -27.80 11.60
C GLN A 130 -7.66 -26.51 12.08
N PRO A 131 -7.62 -25.43 11.27
CA PRO A 131 -8.39 -24.24 11.55
C PRO A 131 -9.90 -24.52 11.58
N LEU A 132 -10.63 -23.78 12.42
CA LEU A 132 -12.08 -23.90 12.50
C LEU A 132 -12.72 -23.50 11.17
N GLN A 133 -13.70 -24.28 10.72
CA GLN A 133 -14.40 -24.03 9.46
C GLN A 133 -15.08 -22.65 9.44
N SER A 134 -15.56 -22.17 10.58
CA SER A 134 -16.12 -20.82 10.71
C SER A 134 -15.11 -19.73 10.34
N PHE A 135 -13.85 -19.85 10.79
CA PHE A 135 -12.77 -18.93 10.46
C PHE A 135 -12.44 -18.97 8.96
N LEU A 136 -12.32 -20.18 8.41
CA LEU A 136 -12.05 -20.36 6.97
C LEU A 136 -13.16 -19.74 6.11
N ASN A 137 -14.42 -19.98 6.45
CA ASN A 137 -15.59 -19.46 5.72
C ASN A 137 -15.66 -17.92 5.75
N ILE A 138 -15.33 -17.28 6.89
CA ILE A 138 -15.28 -15.81 6.97
C ILE A 138 -14.20 -15.26 6.03
N ASN A 139 -13.01 -15.84 6.07
CA ASN A 139 -11.90 -15.36 5.26
C ASN A 139 -12.10 -15.59 3.75
N ASP A 140 -12.72 -16.69 3.37
CA ASP A 140 -13.15 -16.93 1.98
C ASP A 140 -14.22 -15.91 1.55
N SER A 141 -15.27 -15.73 2.36
CA SER A 141 -16.46 -14.94 1.99
C SER A 141 -16.20 -13.43 1.93
N PHE A 142 -15.33 -12.89 2.81
CA PHE A 142 -15.14 -11.45 2.96
C PHE A 142 -13.79 -10.95 2.46
N TYR A 143 -12.76 -11.78 2.46
CA TYR A 143 -11.40 -11.38 2.13
C TYR A 143 -10.86 -12.03 0.85
N ASN A 144 -11.63 -12.92 0.23
CA ASN A 144 -11.20 -13.70 -0.94
C ASN A 144 -9.81 -14.31 -0.72
N ALA A 145 -9.57 -14.76 0.51
CA ALA A 145 -8.25 -15.25 0.93
C ALA A 145 -8.02 -16.67 0.40
N GLN A 146 -6.85 -16.90 -0.17
CA GLN A 146 -6.41 -18.27 -0.41
C GLN A 146 -6.06 -18.92 0.93
N VAL A 147 -6.73 -20.02 1.25
CA VAL A 147 -6.49 -20.79 2.48
C VAL A 147 -5.96 -22.15 2.12
N GLN A 148 -4.75 -22.50 2.63
CA GLN A 148 -4.11 -23.77 2.29
C GLN A 148 -3.26 -24.32 3.43
N GLY A 149 -3.46 -25.61 3.75
CA GLY A 149 -2.57 -26.39 4.60
C GLY A 149 -1.38 -26.91 3.81
N LEU A 150 -0.20 -26.81 4.39
CA LEU A 150 1.06 -27.32 3.84
C LEU A 150 1.82 -28.10 4.91
N ASN A 151 2.70 -29.00 4.48
CA ASN A 151 3.68 -29.60 5.39
C ASN A 151 4.82 -28.62 5.65
N PHE A 152 4.81 -27.98 6.81
CA PHE A 152 5.82 -26.95 7.13
C PHE A 152 7.22 -27.54 7.43
N SER A 153 7.33 -28.87 7.61
CA SER A 153 8.61 -29.55 7.67
C SER A 153 9.23 -29.78 6.27
N ASP A 154 8.46 -29.61 5.20
CA ASP A 154 8.95 -29.72 3.82
C ASP A 154 9.45 -28.35 3.32
N PRO A 155 10.74 -28.21 2.95
CA PRO A 155 11.27 -27.00 2.35
C PRO A 155 10.54 -26.51 1.08
N ALA A 156 9.83 -27.41 0.38
CA ALA A 156 9.01 -27.05 -0.77
C ALA A 156 7.86 -26.10 -0.41
N SER A 157 7.37 -26.15 0.84
CA SER A 157 6.30 -25.28 1.33
C SER A 157 6.68 -23.79 1.29
N VAL A 158 7.93 -23.44 1.59
CA VAL A 158 8.46 -22.06 1.44
C VAL A 158 8.37 -21.61 -0.02
N LYS A 159 8.74 -22.49 -0.96
CA LYS A 159 8.66 -22.20 -2.40
C LYS A 159 7.23 -21.95 -2.86
N ILE A 160 6.27 -22.74 -2.37
CA ILE A 160 4.85 -22.59 -2.73
C ILE A 160 4.37 -21.19 -2.31
N ILE A 161 4.67 -20.77 -1.07
CA ILE A 161 4.27 -19.45 -0.54
C ILE A 161 4.96 -18.32 -1.31
N ASN A 162 6.27 -18.40 -1.53
CA ASN A 162 7.01 -17.38 -2.27
C ASN A 162 6.52 -17.26 -3.73
N ASN A 163 6.25 -18.39 -4.40
CA ASN A 163 5.71 -18.39 -5.75
C ASN A 163 4.30 -17.77 -5.81
N TRP A 164 3.48 -18.01 -4.78
CA TRP A 164 2.17 -17.38 -4.69
C TRP A 164 2.30 -15.86 -4.60
N VAL A 165 3.15 -15.34 -3.69
CA VAL A 165 3.40 -13.89 -3.56
C VAL A 165 3.94 -13.32 -4.88
N SER A 166 4.92 -13.98 -5.50
CA SER A 166 5.49 -13.57 -6.77
C SER A 166 4.42 -13.45 -7.87
N SER A 167 3.54 -14.45 -7.97
CA SER A 167 2.45 -14.43 -8.95
C SER A 167 1.44 -13.31 -8.72
N ARG A 168 1.20 -12.94 -7.47
CA ARG A 168 0.26 -11.86 -7.06
C ARG A 168 0.85 -10.47 -7.17
N THR A 169 2.18 -10.35 -7.23
CA THR A 169 2.91 -9.09 -7.33
C THR A 169 3.61 -8.92 -8.68
N ASN A 170 3.14 -9.61 -9.70
CA ASN A 170 3.71 -9.57 -11.06
C ASN A 170 5.24 -9.78 -11.09
N GLY A 171 5.75 -10.67 -10.22
CA GLY A 171 7.17 -10.97 -10.10
C GLY A 171 8.01 -9.93 -9.34
N LYS A 172 7.41 -8.87 -8.80
CA LYS A 172 8.15 -7.80 -8.11
C LYS A 172 8.60 -8.20 -6.70
N ILE A 173 7.82 -9.03 -6.03
CA ILE A 173 8.19 -9.63 -4.75
C ILE A 173 8.38 -11.13 -4.97
N THR A 174 9.60 -11.54 -5.23
CA THR A 174 9.92 -12.96 -5.53
C THR A 174 10.11 -13.81 -4.27
N LYS A 175 10.31 -13.16 -3.12
CA LYS A 175 10.60 -13.84 -1.86
C LYS A 175 10.05 -13.03 -0.68
N ILE A 176 9.23 -13.66 0.16
CA ILE A 176 8.69 -13.10 1.41
C ILE A 176 9.14 -13.90 2.64
N LEU A 177 9.43 -15.19 2.47
CA LEU A 177 9.87 -16.11 3.51
C LEU A 177 11.18 -16.80 3.13
N ASP A 178 12.05 -16.99 4.13
CA ASP A 178 13.25 -17.83 4.05
C ASP A 178 13.00 -19.24 4.57
N GLN A 179 12.19 -19.34 5.62
CA GLN A 179 11.86 -20.58 6.32
C GLN A 179 10.50 -20.50 6.97
N LEU A 180 9.93 -21.63 7.33
CA LEU A 180 8.70 -21.73 8.10
C LEU A 180 9.04 -22.09 9.55
N ALA A 181 8.78 -21.16 10.46
CA ALA A 181 9.07 -21.28 11.90
C ALA A 181 7.81 -21.17 12.77
N SER A 182 6.63 -21.04 12.14
CA SER A 182 5.32 -20.89 12.79
C SER A 182 4.33 -21.89 12.20
N ASN A 183 3.24 -22.14 12.92
CA ASN A 183 2.18 -23.02 12.44
C ASN A 183 1.12 -22.31 11.57
N LEU A 184 1.14 -20.97 11.53
CA LEU A 184 0.18 -20.17 10.79
C LEU A 184 0.84 -18.90 10.26
N TYR A 185 0.61 -18.60 8.98
CA TYR A 185 1.00 -17.36 8.34
C TYR A 185 -0.20 -16.70 7.69
N LEU A 186 -0.41 -15.44 8.01
CA LEU A 186 -1.30 -14.55 7.26
C LEU A 186 -0.42 -13.67 6.37
N ILE A 187 -0.59 -13.80 5.07
CA ILE A 187 0.20 -13.06 4.10
C ILE A 187 -0.74 -12.24 3.22
N ASN A 188 -0.44 -10.96 3.14
CA ASN A 188 -1.05 -10.07 2.17
C ASN A 188 0.03 -9.58 1.20
N ALA A 189 -0.29 -9.53 -0.08
CA ALA A 189 0.56 -9.00 -1.12
C ALA A 189 -0.21 -7.96 -1.92
N VAL A 190 0.39 -6.78 -2.10
CA VAL A 190 -0.20 -5.69 -2.88
C VAL A 190 0.73 -5.32 -4.02
N TYR A 191 0.15 -5.18 -5.19
CA TYR A 191 0.78 -4.69 -6.40
C TYR A 191 -0.03 -3.52 -6.93
N PHE A 192 0.65 -2.42 -7.23
CA PHE A 192 0.06 -1.24 -7.84
C PHE A 192 0.88 -0.82 -9.05
N LYS A 193 0.19 -0.61 -10.15
CA LYS A 193 0.72 -0.02 -11.37
C LYS A 193 -0.31 0.96 -11.91
N GLY A 194 0.06 2.23 -12.07
CA GLY A 194 -0.81 3.25 -12.63
C GLY A 194 -0.03 4.16 -13.57
N THR A 195 -0.59 4.48 -14.73
CA THR A 195 -0.06 5.51 -15.61
C THR A 195 -0.48 6.88 -15.09
N TRP A 196 0.38 7.90 -15.23
CA TRP A 196 -0.04 9.27 -14.90
C TRP A 196 -1.18 9.72 -15.82
N LYS A 197 -2.17 10.42 -15.28
CA LYS A 197 -3.20 11.09 -16.09
C LYS A 197 -2.58 12.08 -17.07
N THR A 198 -1.53 12.77 -16.65
CA THR A 198 -0.69 13.62 -17.49
C THR A 198 0.75 13.14 -17.32
N ALA A 199 1.25 12.40 -18.30
CA ALA A 199 2.60 11.85 -18.28
C ALA A 199 3.67 12.95 -18.37
N PHE A 200 4.83 12.67 -17.77
CA PHE A 200 6.00 13.52 -17.97
C PHE A 200 6.64 13.23 -19.34
N ASP A 201 7.15 14.28 -19.96
CA ASP A 201 7.90 14.17 -21.22
C ASP A 201 9.32 13.67 -20.91
N GLN A 202 9.65 12.45 -21.36
CA GLN A 202 10.96 11.85 -21.13
C GLN A 202 12.11 12.71 -21.67
N SER A 203 11.87 13.49 -22.73
CA SER A 203 12.89 14.40 -23.29
C SER A 203 13.25 15.55 -22.36
N LYS A 204 12.43 15.81 -21.34
CA LYS A 204 12.64 16.84 -20.30
C LYS A 204 13.20 16.28 -19.00
N THR A 205 13.42 14.96 -18.93
CA THR A 205 14.10 14.34 -17.79
C THR A 205 15.58 14.66 -17.87
N ALA A 206 16.12 15.25 -16.81
CA ALA A 206 17.52 15.65 -16.73
C ALA A 206 18.10 15.36 -15.35
N ASN A 207 19.40 15.03 -15.29
CA ASN A 207 20.08 14.86 -14.01
C ASN A 207 20.21 16.19 -13.29
N ALA A 208 19.86 16.20 -12.01
CA ALA A 208 20.01 17.35 -11.12
C ALA A 208 20.42 16.86 -9.71
N PRO A 209 20.99 17.75 -8.88
CA PRO A 209 21.39 17.40 -7.53
C PRO A 209 20.15 17.14 -6.65
N PHE A 210 20.20 16.06 -5.87
CA PHE A 210 19.29 15.74 -4.77
C PHE A 210 20.11 15.62 -3.48
N THR A 211 19.70 16.32 -2.43
CA THR A 211 20.33 16.21 -1.12
C THR A 211 19.69 15.09 -0.32
N THR A 212 20.39 13.98 -0.12
CA THR A 212 19.87 12.81 0.61
C THR A 212 19.66 13.08 2.10
N ALA A 213 18.98 12.19 2.81
CA ALA A 213 18.80 12.28 4.27
C ALA A 213 20.13 12.25 5.06
N SER A 214 21.19 11.69 4.48
CA SER A 214 22.56 11.73 5.05
C SER A 214 23.29 13.07 4.81
N GLY A 215 22.69 13.99 4.04
CA GLY A 215 23.30 15.27 3.66
C GLY A 215 24.23 15.18 2.44
N THR A 216 24.30 14.02 1.78
CA THR A 216 25.09 13.85 0.55
C THR A 216 24.30 14.39 -0.65
N SER A 217 24.98 15.14 -1.54
CA SER A 217 24.37 15.56 -2.79
C SER A 217 24.65 14.53 -3.89
N GLU A 218 23.59 14.00 -4.48
CA GLU A 218 23.65 13.00 -5.54
C GLU A 218 23.00 13.50 -6.82
N SER A 219 23.55 13.12 -7.99
CA SER A 219 23.02 13.48 -9.29
C SER A 219 22.03 12.41 -9.73
N VAL A 220 20.73 12.72 -9.68
CA VAL A 220 19.64 11.78 -10.02
C VAL A 220 18.76 12.33 -11.14
N PRO A 221 18.07 11.46 -11.92
CA PRO A 221 17.19 11.92 -13.00
C PRO A 221 15.91 12.54 -12.41
N PHE A 222 15.63 13.81 -12.77
CA PHE A 222 14.41 14.53 -12.44
C PHE A 222 13.49 14.60 -13.65
N MET A 223 12.25 14.21 -13.46
CA MET A 223 11.13 14.41 -14.39
C MET A 223 10.56 15.80 -14.18
N SER A 224 10.26 16.52 -15.25
CA SER A 224 9.71 17.89 -15.16
C SER A 224 8.43 18.04 -16.00
N LEU A 225 7.44 18.71 -15.40
CA LEU A 225 6.14 18.97 -16.03
C LEU A 225 5.58 20.29 -15.51
N THR A 226 5.15 21.18 -16.44
CA THR A 226 4.34 22.36 -16.09
C THR A 226 2.89 22.04 -16.44
N HIS A 227 2.03 22.05 -15.43
CA HIS A 227 0.62 21.75 -15.59
C HIS A 227 -0.21 22.37 -14.46
N THR A 228 -1.52 22.39 -14.62
CA THR A 228 -2.44 22.80 -13.55
C THR A 228 -2.67 21.62 -12.60
N PHE A 229 -2.22 21.77 -11.37
CA PHE A 229 -2.35 20.78 -10.31
C PHE A 229 -3.17 21.32 -9.14
N ASN A 230 -3.77 20.44 -8.35
CA ASN A 230 -4.15 20.76 -6.99
C ASN A 230 -2.87 20.84 -6.15
N TYR A 231 -2.69 21.97 -5.49
CA TYR A 231 -1.46 22.30 -4.77
C TYR A 231 -1.75 23.09 -3.49
N LEU A 232 -0.94 22.88 -2.49
CA LEU A 232 -0.92 23.62 -1.24
C LEU A 232 0.54 23.94 -0.87
N ALA A 233 0.80 25.17 -0.45
CA ALA A 233 2.03 25.52 0.25
C ALA A 233 1.69 26.22 1.57
N ASN A 234 2.40 25.81 2.64
CA ASN A 234 2.37 26.45 3.94
C ASN A 234 3.77 26.43 4.58
N ASP A 235 3.91 26.95 5.80
CA ASP A 235 5.22 27.03 6.47
C ASP A 235 5.83 25.65 6.79
N THR A 236 5.02 24.57 6.79
CA THR A 236 5.45 23.21 7.14
C THR A 236 5.85 22.40 5.90
N ALA A 237 5.09 22.52 4.81
CA ALA A 237 5.30 21.72 3.60
C ALA A 237 4.66 22.31 2.36
N GLN A 238 5.12 21.83 1.19
CA GLN A 238 4.40 21.89 -0.07
C GLN A 238 3.74 20.53 -0.32
N MET A 239 2.51 20.52 -0.81
CA MET A 239 1.76 19.31 -1.15
C MET A 239 1.16 19.44 -2.56
N ILE A 240 1.42 18.47 -3.42
CA ILE A 240 0.89 18.41 -4.79
C ILE A 240 0.18 17.08 -5.03
N GLN A 241 -0.90 17.12 -5.80
CA GLN A 241 -1.68 15.95 -6.19
C GLN A 241 -1.39 15.58 -7.64
N LEU A 242 -0.96 14.35 -7.87
CA LEU A 242 -0.65 13.75 -9.16
C LEU A 242 -1.66 12.63 -9.46
N PRO A 243 -2.65 12.86 -10.32
CA PRO A 243 -3.65 11.85 -10.66
C PRO A 243 -3.08 10.74 -11.54
N TYR A 244 -3.51 9.50 -11.29
CA TYR A 244 -3.32 8.36 -12.20
C TYR A 244 -4.55 8.16 -13.08
N GLY A 245 -4.37 7.61 -14.27
CA GLY A 245 -5.40 7.14 -15.18
C GLY A 245 -6.56 8.11 -15.36
N GLY A 246 -7.76 7.67 -15.05
CA GLY A 246 -8.98 8.49 -15.03
C GLY A 246 -9.02 9.53 -13.92
N GLY A 247 -8.21 9.38 -12.88
CA GLY A 247 -8.14 10.27 -11.71
C GLY A 247 -8.81 9.69 -10.45
N ASP A 248 -9.11 8.39 -10.45
CA ASP A 248 -9.66 7.72 -9.27
C ASP A 248 -8.57 7.35 -8.25
N PHE A 249 -7.32 7.24 -8.69
CA PHE A 249 -6.16 7.13 -7.82
C PHE A 249 -5.28 8.38 -7.93
N ASN A 250 -4.68 8.78 -6.81
CA ASN A 250 -3.84 9.96 -6.75
C ASN A 250 -2.59 9.69 -5.91
N MET A 251 -1.42 10.14 -6.40
CA MET A 251 -0.25 10.31 -5.56
C MET A 251 -0.23 11.74 -5.02
N PHE A 252 -0.06 11.87 -3.72
CA PHE A 252 0.26 13.14 -3.08
C PHE A 252 1.75 13.15 -2.77
N VAL A 253 2.48 14.14 -3.27
CA VAL A 253 3.89 14.37 -2.90
C VAL A 253 3.92 15.52 -1.91
N LEU A 254 4.56 15.30 -0.76
CA LEU A 254 4.71 16.26 0.32
C LEU A 254 6.19 16.55 0.53
N LEU A 255 6.58 17.76 0.16
CA LEU A 255 7.94 18.26 0.33
C LEU A 255 8.02 19.09 1.61
N PRO A 256 8.87 18.72 2.59
CA PRO A 256 9.03 19.51 3.81
C PRO A 256 9.46 20.94 3.51
N GLY A 257 9.00 21.90 4.32
CA GLY A 257 9.54 23.25 4.33
C GLY A 257 10.98 23.27 4.88
N THR A 258 11.70 24.35 4.62
CA THR A 258 13.14 24.49 4.95
C THR A 258 13.51 24.24 6.42
N ASN A 259 12.55 24.33 7.33
CA ASN A 259 12.75 24.12 8.77
C ASN A 259 12.41 22.69 9.24
N TYR A 260 12.03 21.81 8.32
CA TYR A 260 11.55 20.47 8.65
C TYR A 260 12.28 19.41 7.82
N THR A 261 12.55 18.28 8.44
CA THR A 261 12.96 17.07 7.72
C THR A 261 11.72 16.26 7.30
N ALA A 262 11.88 15.31 6.35
CA ALA A 262 10.81 14.41 5.98
C ALA A 262 10.29 13.58 7.17
N ILE A 263 11.17 13.14 8.07
CA ILE A 263 10.80 12.43 9.30
C ILE A 263 9.99 13.32 10.23
N GLN A 264 10.40 14.57 10.43
CA GLN A 264 9.62 15.53 11.26
C GLN A 264 8.26 15.80 10.63
N LEU A 265 8.19 16.01 9.30
CA LEU A 265 6.93 16.16 8.59
C LEU A 265 6.05 14.93 8.78
N ALA A 266 6.59 13.72 8.61
CA ALA A 266 5.85 12.48 8.82
C ALA A 266 5.29 12.36 10.25
N SER A 267 6.05 12.79 11.26
CA SER A 267 5.64 12.76 12.67
C SER A 267 4.48 13.73 12.99
N PHE A 268 4.29 14.80 12.21
CA PHE A 268 3.16 15.72 12.36
C PHE A 268 1.90 15.26 11.62
N LEU A 269 2.06 14.39 10.61
CA LEU A 269 0.94 13.94 9.82
C LEU A 269 0.07 12.96 10.61
N ASN A 270 -1.22 13.21 10.54
CA ASN A 270 -2.28 12.30 10.96
C ASN A 270 -3.47 12.47 10.00
N SER A 271 -4.51 11.68 10.15
CA SER A 271 -5.70 11.76 9.29
C SER A 271 -6.30 13.16 9.25
N GLY A 272 -6.40 13.84 10.40
CA GLY A 272 -6.96 15.19 10.51
C GLY A 272 -6.13 16.24 9.76
N SER A 273 -4.80 16.24 9.94
CA SER A 273 -3.90 17.17 9.22
C SER A 273 -3.87 16.89 7.72
N PHE A 274 -3.82 15.62 7.32
CA PHE A 274 -3.82 15.23 5.91
C PHE A 274 -5.10 15.67 5.19
N TYR A 275 -6.28 15.36 5.73
CA TYR A 275 -7.55 15.79 5.14
C TYR A 275 -7.73 17.31 5.17
N SER A 276 -7.27 17.97 6.24
CA SER A 276 -7.28 19.44 6.31
C SER A 276 -6.42 20.08 5.21
N TRP A 277 -5.25 19.50 4.91
CA TRP A 277 -4.40 20.00 3.83
C TRP A 277 -5.01 19.68 2.47
N GLN A 278 -5.49 18.47 2.26
CA GLN A 278 -6.16 18.06 1.03
C GLN A 278 -7.34 18.97 0.68
N SER A 279 -8.17 19.35 1.67
CA SER A 279 -9.34 20.21 1.47
C SER A 279 -9.00 21.67 1.16
N ARG A 280 -7.76 22.11 1.43
CA ARG A 280 -7.26 23.48 1.19
C ARG A 280 -6.35 23.58 -0.04
N MET A 281 -6.22 22.51 -0.81
CA MET A 281 -5.48 22.55 -2.06
C MET A 281 -6.24 23.39 -3.09
N ASP A 282 -5.55 24.31 -3.74
CA ASP A 282 -6.07 25.13 -4.84
C ASP A 282 -5.55 24.64 -6.18
N SER A 283 -6.36 24.82 -7.24
CA SER A 283 -5.95 24.49 -8.60
C SER A 283 -5.10 25.63 -9.17
N MET A 284 -3.81 25.35 -9.42
CA MET A 284 -2.88 26.35 -9.94
C MET A 284 -1.82 25.74 -10.87
N GLU A 285 -1.29 26.56 -11.78
CA GLU A 285 -0.19 26.16 -12.65
C GLU A 285 1.10 26.06 -11.85
N ILE A 286 1.70 24.86 -11.81
CA ILE A 286 2.95 24.56 -11.12
C ILE A 286 3.95 23.97 -12.10
N GLN A 287 5.17 24.47 -12.11
CA GLN A 287 6.31 23.76 -12.65
C GLN A 287 6.81 22.78 -11.60
N LEU A 288 6.47 21.50 -11.79
CA LEU A 288 6.91 20.41 -10.93
C LEU A 288 8.21 19.82 -11.48
N SER A 289 9.16 19.56 -10.58
CA SER A 289 10.33 18.74 -10.85
C SER A 289 10.49 17.73 -9.71
N VAL A 290 10.40 16.44 -10.04
CA VAL A 290 10.42 15.33 -9.07
C VAL A 290 11.38 14.24 -9.54
N PRO A 291 12.23 13.66 -8.65
CA PRO A 291 13.16 12.62 -9.05
C PRO A 291 12.40 11.33 -9.42
N LYS A 292 12.99 10.55 -10.34
CA LYS A 292 12.64 9.14 -10.52
C LYS A 292 13.17 8.36 -9.31
N PHE A 293 12.41 7.37 -8.87
CA PHE A 293 12.86 6.48 -7.80
C PHE A 293 12.27 5.08 -7.95
N GLN A 294 13.05 4.09 -7.53
CA GLN A 294 12.64 2.69 -7.44
C GLN A 294 13.29 2.06 -6.22
N TYR A 295 12.49 1.44 -5.36
CA TYR A 295 13.03 0.70 -4.23
C TYR A 295 12.04 -0.31 -3.68
N SER A 296 12.56 -1.21 -2.84
CA SER A 296 11.77 -2.12 -2.02
C SER A 296 11.96 -1.81 -0.54
N TYR A 297 10.93 -2.06 0.24
CA TYR A 297 11.02 -1.98 1.69
C TYR A 297 10.44 -3.25 2.33
N SER A 298 11.09 -3.75 3.39
CA SER A 298 10.70 -4.99 4.04
C SER A 298 10.82 -4.86 5.55
N ILE A 299 9.72 -5.18 6.23
CA ILE A 299 9.69 -5.40 7.67
C ILE A 299 9.57 -6.92 7.86
N SER A 300 10.67 -7.55 8.28
CA SER A 300 10.74 -9.01 8.45
C SER A 300 9.88 -9.53 9.59
N ASN A 301 9.57 -8.68 10.57
CA ASN A 301 8.62 -8.94 11.63
C ASN A 301 8.05 -7.61 12.18
N MET A 302 6.79 -7.35 11.94
CA MET A 302 6.07 -6.15 12.41
C MET A 302 5.66 -6.22 13.90
N GLN A 303 6.17 -7.19 14.66
CA GLN A 303 5.81 -7.31 16.09
C GLN A 303 6.13 -6.04 16.89
N PRO A 304 7.30 -5.37 16.73
CA PRO A 304 7.58 -4.11 17.42
C PRO A 304 6.54 -3.03 17.11
N GLU A 305 6.29 -2.79 15.82
CA GLU A 305 5.35 -1.77 15.34
C GLU A 305 3.94 -2.03 15.85
N LEU A 306 3.45 -3.25 15.75
CA LEU A 306 2.12 -3.61 16.20
C LEU A 306 2.01 -3.63 17.74
N THR A 307 3.12 -3.87 18.45
CA THR A 307 3.18 -3.76 19.92
C THR A 307 3.04 -2.31 20.36
N ASP A 308 3.72 -1.37 19.72
CA ASP A 308 3.58 0.08 19.96
C ASP A 308 2.14 0.53 19.75
N MET A 309 1.46 -0.07 18.78
CA MET A 309 0.05 0.20 18.49
C MET A 309 -0.93 -0.51 19.45
N GLY A 310 -0.44 -1.22 20.48
CA GLY A 310 -1.24 -1.87 21.50
C GLY A 310 -1.59 -3.34 21.24
N MET A 311 -1.05 -3.96 20.17
CA MET A 311 -1.36 -5.34 19.81
C MET A 311 -0.37 -6.37 20.39
N GLY A 312 0.46 -5.99 21.36
CA GLY A 312 1.54 -6.82 21.89
C GLY A 312 1.10 -8.19 22.42
N ILE A 313 -0.09 -8.29 23.05
CA ILE A 313 -0.60 -9.56 23.58
C ILE A 313 -0.74 -10.65 22.52
N ALA A 314 -1.06 -10.28 21.27
CA ALA A 314 -1.24 -11.24 20.16
C ALA A 314 0.03 -12.05 19.84
N PHE A 315 1.20 -11.55 20.24
CA PHE A 315 2.51 -12.18 20.02
C PHE A 315 3.03 -12.96 21.25
N THR A 316 2.22 -13.08 22.29
CA THR A 316 2.61 -13.76 23.54
C THR A 316 1.85 -15.07 23.73
N LYS A 317 2.32 -15.89 24.67
CA LYS A 317 1.61 -17.11 25.09
C LYS A 317 0.23 -16.87 25.71
N SER A 318 -0.09 -15.60 26.07
CA SER A 318 -1.40 -15.20 26.57
C SER A 318 -2.37 -14.83 25.44
N ALA A 319 -1.95 -14.95 24.17
CA ALA A 319 -2.83 -14.69 23.04
C ALA A 319 -3.98 -15.73 22.99
N ASP A 320 -5.17 -15.22 22.72
CA ASP A 320 -6.36 -16.04 22.53
C ASP A 320 -6.79 -15.99 21.05
N LEU A 321 -6.35 -16.98 20.28
CA LEU A 321 -6.71 -17.21 18.90
C LEU A 321 -7.62 -18.45 18.74
N THR A 322 -8.43 -18.72 19.76
CA THR A 322 -9.30 -19.92 19.81
C THR A 322 -10.40 -19.92 18.75
N ARG A 323 -10.65 -18.81 18.07
CA ARG A 323 -11.53 -18.77 16.89
C ARG A 323 -10.82 -19.17 15.60
N ILE A 324 -9.48 -19.30 15.59
CA ILE A 324 -8.73 -19.88 14.47
C ILE A 324 -8.69 -21.40 14.63
N TYR A 325 -8.27 -21.90 15.79
CA TYR A 325 -8.21 -23.32 16.15
C TYR A 325 -8.37 -23.52 17.64
N ALA A 326 -9.03 -24.62 18.03
CA ALA A 326 -9.52 -24.83 19.39
C ALA A 326 -8.43 -24.76 20.49
N GLN A 327 -7.19 -25.12 20.16
CA GLN A 327 -6.05 -25.07 21.08
C GLN A 327 -5.52 -23.65 21.29
N GLY A 328 -6.01 -22.68 20.51
CA GLY A 328 -5.47 -21.32 20.49
C GLY A 328 -4.06 -21.26 19.93
N GLY A 329 -3.36 -20.18 20.24
CA GLY A 329 -1.97 -19.94 19.83
C GLY A 329 -1.66 -18.45 19.81
N GLN A 330 -0.50 -18.10 19.30
CA GLN A 330 -0.04 -16.72 19.17
C GLN A 330 0.39 -16.43 17.74
N VAL A 331 0.43 -15.15 17.36
CA VAL A 331 1.08 -14.71 16.13
C VAL A 331 2.60 -14.85 16.34
N SER A 332 3.25 -15.65 15.51
CA SER A 332 4.70 -15.86 15.62
C SER A 332 5.49 -14.86 14.81
N GLN A 333 4.94 -14.43 13.67
CA GLN A 333 5.59 -13.50 12.76
C GLN A 333 4.55 -12.78 11.90
N ALA A 334 4.71 -11.47 11.74
CA ALA A 334 3.94 -10.66 10.83
C ALA A 334 4.92 -9.95 9.86
N ILE A 335 4.81 -10.25 8.57
CA ILE A 335 5.77 -9.81 7.57
C ILE A 335 5.10 -8.81 6.62
N HIS A 336 5.82 -7.73 6.33
CA HIS A 336 5.40 -6.77 5.31
C HIS A 336 6.51 -6.54 4.31
N LYS A 337 6.18 -6.59 3.02
CA LYS A 337 7.12 -6.29 1.95
C LYS A 337 6.40 -5.54 0.84
N THR A 338 7.03 -4.46 0.39
CA THR A 338 6.53 -3.55 -0.65
C THR A 338 7.59 -3.29 -1.69
N TRP A 339 7.16 -2.88 -2.87
CA TRP A 339 7.99 -2.44 -3.94
C TRP A 339 7.29 -1.31 -4.70
N ILE A 340 8.05 -0.31 -5.14
CA ILE A 340 7.56 0.79 -5.97
C ILE A 340 8.60 1.17 -7.03
N ASN A 341 8.13 1.61 -8.17
CA ASN A 341 8.90 2.30 -9.19
C ASN A 341 8.08 3.48 -9.72
N VAL A 342 8.66 4.66 -9.73
CA VAL A 342 8.04 5.90 -10.21
C VAL A 342 8.90 6.50 -11.31
N ASP A 343 8.32 6.65 -12.49
CA ASP A 343 8.96 7.23 -13.67
C ASP A 343 8.01 8.14 -14.47
N GLU A 344 8.41 8.56 -15.66
CA GLU A 344 7.70 9.53 -16.50
C GLU A 344 6.31 9.07 -16.93
N THR A 345 6.09 7.78 -17.03
CA THR A 345 4.82 7.22 -17.50
C THR A 345 3.86 6.93 -16.35
N GLY A 346 4.39 6.76 -15.13
CA GLY A 346 3.57 6.45 -13.96
C GLY A 346 4.33 5.75 -12.86
N THR A 347 3.59 4.98 -12.08
CA THR A 347 4.16 3.99 -11.17
C THR A 347 4.23 2.67 -11.91
N GLU A 348 5.41 2.08 -11.96
CA GLU A 348 5.77 0.88 -12.72
C GLU A 348 5.59 0.98 -14.26
N ALA A 349 6.52 1.62 -14.95
CA ALA A 349 6.60 1.64 -16.41
C ALA A 349 8.06 1.47 -16.89
N ALA A 350 8.26 1.03 -18.13
CA ALA A 350 9.58 0.78 -18.71
C ALA A 350 10.08 2.01 -19.46
N ALA A 351 11.34 2.42 -19.25
CA ALA A 351 11.93 3.69 -19.71
C ALA A 351 12.76 3.58 -21.01
N VAL A 352 12.80 4.69 -21.75
CA VAL A 352 13.78 4.99 -22.82
C VAL A 352 14.42 6.35 -22.52
N THR A 353 15.73 6.49 -22.66
CA THR A 353 16.53 7.65 -22.20
C THR A 353 16.64 8.75 -23.25
N ALA A 354 16.43 10.03 -22.85
CA ALA A 354 16.76 11.22 -23.64
C ALA A 354 17.29 12.35 -22.73
N ILE A 355 18.07 13.31 -23.29
CA ILE A 355 18.72 14.41 -22.56
C ILE A 355 17.97 15.71 -22.83
N GLY A 356 17.55 16.46 -21.81
CA GLY A 356 16.83 17.72 -21.93
C GLY A 356 17.35 18.86 -21.02
N ILE A 357 17.02 20.12 -21.36
CA ILE A 357 17.46 21.34 -20.71
C ILE A 357 16.35 21.90 -19.84
N ILE A 358 16.66 22.33 -18.61
CA ILE A 358 15.71 22.94 -17.68
C ILE A 358 15.47 24.42 -18.07
N ALA A 359 14.23 24.83 -18.26
CA ALA A 359 13.83 26.20 -18.50
C ALA A 359 13.58 26.93 -17.17
N THR A 360 14.01 28.19 -17.06
CA THR A 360 13.82 29.04 -15.86
C THR A 360 12.42 29.68 -15.88
N ALA A 361 11.57 29.28 -14.92
CA ALA A 361 10.30 29.93 -14.63
C ALA A 361 10.38 30.94 -13.49
N THR A 362 9.41 31.83 -13.38
CA THR A 362 9.27 32.77 -12.26
C THR A 362 9.07 32.01 -10.94
N ARG A 363 9.81 32.38 -9.91
CA ARG A 363 9.98 31.65 -8.63
C ARG A 363 8.72 31.28 -7.85
N ASN A 364 7.56 31.81 -8.17
CA ASN A 364 6.35 31.65 -7.35
C ASN A 364 5.54 30.38 -7.61
N ASN A 365 5.83 29.64 -8.70
CA ASN A 365 5.06 28.47 -9.12
C ASN A 365 5.95 27.24 -9.37
N LEU A 366 7.08 27.13 -8.65
CA LEU A 366 8.02 26.01 -8.77
C LEU A 366 7.91 25.12 -7.54
N MET A 367 7.72 23.82 -7.76
CA MET A 367 7.96 22.77 -6.76
C MET A 367 9.11 21.89 -7.23
N LEU A 368 10.26 22.08 -6.63
CA LEU A 368 11.48 21.29 -6.88
C LEU A 368 11.68 20.32 -5.72
N VAL A 369 11.51 19.04 -5.98
CA VAL A 369 11.60 17.97 -4.96
C VAL A 369 13.05 17.48 -4.89
N ASP A 370 13.95 18.29 -4.36
CA ASP A 370 15.43 18.10 -4.37
C ASP A 370 16.02 17.63 -3.02
N HIS A 371 15.16 17.27 -2.09
CA HIS A 371 15.53 16.73 -0.77
C HIS A 371 14.48 15.74 -0.27
N PRO A 372 14.70 15.00 0.83
CA PRO A 372 13.79 13.96 1.31
C PRO A 372 12.34 14.39 1.41
N PHE A 373 11.45 13.59 0.91
CA PHE A 373 10.02 13.88 0.80
C PHE A 373 9.16 12.68 1.12
N LEU A 374 7.88 12.94 1.42
CA LEU A 374 6.86 11.91 1.58
C LEU A 374 6.02 11.80 0.31
N TYR A 375 5.44 10.62 0.12
CA TYR A 375 4.35 10.45 -0.82
C TYR A 375 3.28 9.49 -0.27
N LEU A 376 2.04 9.72 -0.66
CA LEU A 376 0.90 8.87 -0.33
C LEU A 376 0.15 8.51 -1.61
N ILE A 377 -0.33 7.27 -1.73
CA ILE A 377 -1.22 6.87 -2.82
C ILE A 377 -2.60 6.58 -2.21
N GLN A 378 -3.61 7.31 -2.70
CA GLN A 378 -4.99 7.27 -2.20
C GLN A 378 -5.96 6.95 -3.34
N GLU A 379 -6.98 6.12 -3.07
CA GLU A 379 -8.15 6.05 -3.93
C GLU A 379 -9.16 7.12 -3.52
N LYS A 380 -9.64 7.86 -4.51
CA LYS A 380 -10.37 9.14 -4.35
C LYS A 380 -11.75 8.99 -3.72
N SER A 381 -12.53 8.03 -4.17
CA SER A 381 -13.95 7.93 -3.79
C SER A 381 -14.15 7.34 -2.40
N SER A 382 -13.33 6.38 -2.01
CA SER A 382 -13.31 5.81 -0.66
C SER A 382 -12.46 6.61 0.32
N GLY A 383 -11.44 7.31 -0.18
CA GLY A 383 -10.44 8.00 0.64
C GLY A 383 -9.37 7.08 1.24
N VAL A 384 -9.38 5.78 0.90
CA VAL A 384 -8.47 4.80 1.50
C VAL A 384 -7.03 5.02 1.05
N LEU A 385 -6.08 4.95 1.98
CA LEU A 385 -4.65 5.04 1.71
C LEU A 385 -4.07 3.65 1.38
N LEU A 386 -3.58 3.50 0.13
CA LEU A 386 -2.95 2.28 -0.33
C LEU A 386 -1.50 2.19 0.10
N PHE A 387 -0.76 3.30 -0.06
CA PHE A 387 0.67 3.37 0.24
C PHE A 387 1.03 4.69 0.91
N ILE A 388 2.02 4.63 1.78
CA ILE A 388 2.74 5.79 2.33
C ILE A 388 4.23 5.49 2.25
N GLY A 389 5.01 6.41 1.69
CA GLY A 389 6.46 6.26 1.58
C GLY A 389 7.22 7.53 1.91
N ILE A 390 8.49 7.33 2.26
CA ILE A 390 9.48 8.38 2.43
C ILE A 390 10.65 8.05 1.51
N VAL A 391 10.99 8.98 0.64
CA VAL A 391 12.17 8.91 -0.21
C VAL A 391 13.26 9.73 0.45
N ASN A 392 14.23 9.06 1.02
CA ASN A 392 15.42 9.64 1.64
C ASN A 392 16.58 9.72 0.65
N ASP A 393 16.59 8.82 -0.32
CA ASP A 393 17.58 8.69 -1.39
C ASP A 393 16.91 8.07 -2.64
N PRO A 394 16.69 8.83 -3.71
CA PRO A 394 16.08 8.30 -4.94
C PRO A 394 16.96 7.30 -5.70
N ALA A 395 18.28 7.31 -5.48
CA ALA A 395 19.22 6.41 -6.14
C ALA A 395 19.37 5.06 -5.42
N ALA A 396 18.97 4.99 -4.14
CA ALA A 396 18.99 3.74 -3.38
C ALA A 396 17.89 2.79 -3.85
N SER A 397 18.24 1.54 -4.15
CA SER A 397 17.37 0.47 -4.67
C SER A 397 16.96 -0.54 -3.59
#